data_1ac27a0cc0f483249bb33424e1579ba1
#
_entry.id   1ac27a0cc0f483249bb33424e1579ba1
#
_cell.length_a   1.000
_cell.length_b   1.000
_cell.length_c   1.000
_cell.angle_alpha   90.00
_cell.angle_beta   90.00
_cell.angle_gamma   90.00
#
_symmetry.space_group_name_H-M   'P 1'
#
loop_
_entity.id
_entity.type
_entity.pdbx_description
1 polymer ?
#
loop_
_entity_poly.entity_id
_entity_poly.type
_entity_poly.pdbx_seq_one_letter_code
_entity_poly.pdbx_strand_id
1 'polypeptide(L)'
;QECPALSTLLLAGPPGSGKTHLLHALAQHARRNGAIDSIACLSATQWAQEVAAGLHFADMGCVLQHFACQDLLALDDADRLWGMPQAQQAFADLMRERQAQGLRTLLTATLYPASPHNPRPVCELLAQQTAVRLH
;
A
#
# COMPACT_ATOMS: atom_id res chain seq x y z
N GLN A 1 -16.19 -5.85 -21.83
CA GLN A 1 -15.67 -6.45 -20.60
C GLN A 1 -14.20 -6.20 -20.44
N GLU A 2 -13.88 -5.47 -19.50
CA GLU A 2 -12.47 -5.19 -19.25
C GLU A 2 -11.94 -6.11 -18.17
N CYS A 3 -10.72 -6.51 -18.34
CA CYS A 3 -10.02 -7.14 -17.25
C CYS A 3 -10.11 -6.25 -16.05
N PRO A 4 -10.33 -6.84 -14.85
CA PRO A 4 -10.16 -6.01 -13.67
C PRO A 4 -8.79 -5.38 -13.79
N ALA A 5 -8.77 -4.09 -14.03
CA ALA A 5 -7.53 -3.38 -14.13
C ALA A 5 -6.68 -3.74 -12.93
N LEU A 6 -5.39 -3.90 -13.13
CA LEU A 6 -4.48 -4.15 -12.04
C LEU A 6 -4.57 -2.95 -11.11
N SER A 7 -5.50 -3.01 -10.16
CA SER A 7 -5.71 -1.89 -9.26
C SER A 7 -4.62 -1.82 -8.19
N THR A 8 -3.97 -2.95 -7.91
CA THR A 8 -2.92 -3.00 -6.91
C THR A 8 -1.66 -3.61 -7.49
N LEU A 9 -0.54 -2.91 -7.35
CA LEU A 9 0.75 -3.40 -7.81
C LEU A 9 1.70 -3.44 -6.60
N LEU A 10 2.27 -4.61 -6.35
CA LEU A 10 3.25 -4.79 -5.28
C LEU A 10 4.64 -4.93 -5.90
N LEU A 11 5.55 -4.04 -5.49
CA LEU A 11 6.95 -4.11 -5.87
C LEU A 11 7.71 -4.76 -4.71
N ALA A 12 8.13 -5.99 -4.89
CA ALA A 12 8.79 -6.75 -3.84
C ALA A 12 10.23 -7.09 -4.26
N GLY A 13 11.15 -6.97 -3.32
CA GLY A 13 12.55 -7.27 -3.60
C GLY A 13 13.39 -7.20 -2.35
N PRO A 14 14.66 -7.60 -2.45
CA PRO A 14 15.58 -7.53 -1.31
C PRO A 14 15.88 -6.08 -0.93
N PRO A 15 16.46 -5.86 0.27
CA PRO A 15 16.89 -4.52 0.64
C PRO A 15 17.86 -3.96 -0.38
N GLY A 16 17.73 -2.66 -0.67
CA GLY A 16 18.63 -1.99 -1.62
C GLY A 16 18.32 -2.25 -3.09
N SER A 17 17.18 -2.86 -3.42
CA SER A 17 16.82 -3.14 -4.81
C SER A 17 16.20 -1.93 -5.54
N GLY A 18 16.06 -0.78 -4.87
CA GLY A 18 15.53 0.41 -5.50
C GLY A 18 14.02 0.52 -5.51
N LYS A 19 13.34 -0.25 -4.65
CA LYS A 19 11.87 -0.27 -4.62
C LYS A 19 11.28 1.11 -4.35
N THR A 20 11.82 1.82 -3.36
CA THR A 20 11.31 3.14 -2.98
C THR A 20 11.48 4.12 -4.14
N HIS A 21 12.63 4.08 -4.79
CA HIS A 21 12.91 4.95 -5.92
C HIS A 21 11.93 4.67 -7.06
N LEU A 22 11.68 3.40 -7.35
CA LEU A 22 10.77 3.01 -8.41
C LEU A 22 9.33 3.42 -8.06
N LEU A 23 8.94 3.28 -6.79
CA LEU A 23 7.61 3.69 -6.35
C LEU A 23 7.37 5.17 -6.66
N HIS A 24 8.32 6.02 -6.27
CA HIS A 24 8.19 7.45 -6.50
C HIS A 24 8.23 7.80 -8.00
N ALA A 25 9.04 7.09 -8.77
CA ALA A 25 9.11 7.31 -10.20
C ALA A 25 7.79 6.96 -10.88
N LEU A 26 7.17 5.86 -10.49
CA LEU A 26 5.88 5.45 -11.05
C LEU A 26 4.78 6.43 -10.67
N ALA A 27 4.79 6.92 -9.42
CA ALA A 27 3.80 7.90 -8.98
C ALA A 27 3.92 9.19 -9.77
N GLN A 28 5.16 9.68 -9.98
CA GLN A 28 5.38 10.89 -10.75
C GLN A 28 4.99 10.69 -12.22
N HIS A 29 5.28 9.53 -12.78
CA HIS A 29 4.93 9.23 -14.15
C HIS A 29 3.41 9.27 -14.35
N ALA A 30 2.67 8.65 -13.44
CA ALA A 30 1.22 8.64 -13.52
C ALA A 30 0.65 10.05 -13.42
N ARG A 31 1.25 10.88 -12.56
CA ARG A 31 0.82 12.27 -12.40
C ARG A 31 1.08 13.09 -13.67
N ARG A 32 2.25 12.91 -14.28
CA ARG A 32 2.61 13.67 -15.49
C ARG A 32 1.74 13.32 -16.68
N ASN A 33 1.28 12.07 -16.75
CA ASN A 33 0.42 11.64 -17.84
C ASN A 33 -1.02 12.15 -17.72
N GLY A 34 -1.35 12.84 -16.64
CA GLY A 34 -2.70 13.35 -16.44
C GLY A 34 -3.73 12.27 -16.19
N ALA A 35 -3.29 11.05 -15.93
CA ALA A 35 -4.20 9.94 -15.69
C ALA A 35 -4.82 10.00 -14.30
N ILE A 36 -4.20 10.74 -13.40
CA ILE A 36 -4.65 10.84 -12.01
C ILE A 36 -4.51 12.28 -11.54
N ASP A 37 -5.43 12.70 -10.68
CA ASP A 37 -5.45 14.04 -10.12
C ASP A 37 -4.94 14.10 -8.70
N SER A 38 -5.16 13.06 -7.91
CA SER A 38 -4.78 13.05 -6.51
C SER A 38 -3.89 11.85 -6.20
N ILE A 39 -2.83 12.10 -5.45
CA ILE A 39 -1.85 11.09 -5.08
C ILE A 39 -1.58 11.24 -3.58
N ALA A 40 -1.57 10.11 -2.88
CA ALA A 40 -1.07 10.04 -1.51
C ALA A 40 0.11 9.07 -1.49
N CYS A 41 1.25 9.55 -1.03
CA CYS A 41 2.44 8.70 -0.85
C CYS A 41 2.83 8.75 0.62
N LEU A 42 2.94 7.57 1.23
CA LEU A 42 3.37 7.52 2.62
C LEU A 42 4.07 6.20 2.89
N SER A 43 4.84 6.17 3.97
CA SER A 43 5.46 4.95 4.44
C SER A 43 4.52 4.22 5.40
N ALA A 44 4.85 2.94 5.67
CA ALA A 44 4.07 2.19 6.65
C ALA A 44 4.09 2.88 8.02
N THR A 45 5.22 3.49 8.40
CA THR A 45 5.31 4.22 9.66
C THR A 45 4.37 5.42 9.68
N GLN A 46 4.32 6.17 8.58
CA GLN A 46 3.40 7.29 8.46
C GLN A 46 1.94 6.84 8.51
N TRP A 47 1.63 5.72 7.86
CA TRP A 47 0.29 5.15 7.93
C TRP A 47 -0.08 4.78 9.37
N ALA A 48 0.86 4.14 10.09
CA ALA A 48 0.62 3.79 11.50
C ALA A 48 0.36 5.03 12.34
N GLN A 49 1.06 6.14 12.07
CA GLN A 49 0.82 7.40 12.76
C GLN A 49 -0.56 7.96 12.46
N GLU A 50 -1.00 7.87 11.21
CA GLU A 50 -2.35 8.32 10.84
C GLU A 50 -3.43 7.51 11.54
N VAL A 51 -3.23 6.19 11.61
CA VAL A 51 -4.16 5.31 12.30
C VAL A 51 -4.20 5.63 13.79
N ALA A 52 -3.03 5.81 14.41
CA ALA A 52 -2.97 6.14 15.84
C ALA A 52 -3.68 7.46 16.13
N ALA A 53 -3.48 8.48 15.29
CA ALA A 53 -4.17 9.75 15.44
C ALA A 53 -5.68 9.60 15.26
N GLY A 54 -6.10 8.83 14.27
CA GLY A 54 -7.52 8.59 14.03
C GLY A 54 -8.20 7.89 15.19
N LEU A 55 -7.52 6.92 15.79
CA LEU A 55 -8.04 6.22 16.96
C LEU A 55 -8.07 7.12 18.19
N HIS A 56 -7.03 7.94 18.37
CA HIS A 56 -6.94 8.83 19.51
C HIS A 56 -8.06 9.89 19.49
N PHE A 57 -8.37 10.42 18.32
CA PHE A 57 -9.38 11.46 18.18
C PHE A 57 -10.75 10.92 17.76
N ALA A 58 -10.91 9.58 17.75
CA ALA A 58 -12.15 8.93 17.33
C ALA A 58 -12.56 9.36 15.91
N ASP A 59 -11.61 9.45 15.01
CA ASP A 59 -11.79 10.02 13.68
C ASP A 59 -11.33 9.06 12.57
N MET A 60 -11.39 7.74 12.82
CA MET A 60 -10.95 6.77 11.83
C MET A 60 -11.74 6.82 10.54
N GLY A 61 -13.01 7.18 10.62
CA GLY A 61 -13.81 7.30 9.40
C GLY A 61 -13.25 8.34 8.45
N CYS A 62 -12.82 9.48 8.96
CA CYS A 62 -12.20 10.53 8.14
C CYS A 62 -10.85 10.10 7.59
N VAL A 63 -10.04 9.40 8.41
CA VAL A 63 -8.74 8.91 7.96
C VAL A 63 -8.92 7.94 6.80
N LEU A 64 -9.79 6.95 6.95
CA LEU A 64 -10.03 5.98 5.89
C LEU A 64 -10.62 6.63 4.65
N GLN A 65 -11.57 7.57 4.82
CA GLN A 65 -12.18 8.26 3.70
C GLN A 65 -11.16 9.07 2.92
N HIS A 66 -10.27 9.75 3.63
CA HIS A 66 -9.25 10.57 2.98
C HIS A 66 -8.37 9.74 2.03
N PHE A 67 -7.94 8.57 2.48
CA PHE A 67 -7.06 7.71 1.67
C PHE A 67 -7.86 6.84 0.71
N ALA A 68 -9.11 6.55 1.00
CA ALA A 68 -9.94 5.74 0.11
C ALA A 68 -10.28 6.47 -1.18
N CYS A 69 -10.33 7.80 -1.16
CA CYS A 69 -10.72 8.58 -2.33
C CYS A 69 -9.56 9.08 -3.18
N GLN A 70 -8.30 8.79 -2.79
CA GLN A 70 -7.16 9.20 -3.60
C GLN A 70 -7.11 8.39 -4.90
N ASP A 71 -6.83 9.05 -6.01
CA ASP A 71 -6.72 8.37 -7.30
C ASP A 71 -5.60 7.33 -7.30
N LEU A 72 -4.49 7.68 -6.66
CA LEU A 72 -3.37 6.78 -6.50
C LEU A 72 -2.90 6.83 -5.06
N LEU A 73 -2.75 5.66 -4.45
CA LEU A 73 -2.17 5.53 -3.12
C LEU A 73 -0.88 4.73 -3.25
N ALA A 74 0.19 5.27 -2.71
CA ALA A 74 1.49 4.59 -2.70
C ALA A 74 1.93 4.41 -1.26
N LEU A 75 2.14 3.16 -0.86
CA LEU A 75 2.61 2.83 0.48
C LEU A 75 3.95 2.13 0.39
N ASP A 76 4.96 2.73 1.01
CA ASP A 76 6.32 2.19 1.01
C ASP A 76 6.53 1.32 2.24
N ASP A 77 7.24 0.22 2.05
CA ASP A 77 7.57 -0.74 3.12
C ASP A 77 6.32 -1.32 3.78
N ALA A 78 5.37 -1.79 2.97
CA ALA A 78 4.11 -2.35 3.49
C ALA A 78 4.35 -3.53 4.43
N ASP A 79 5.46 -4.25 4.27
CA ASP A 79 5.81 -5.35 5.16
C ASP A 79 6.04 -4.92 6.60
N ARG A 80 6.35 -3.64 6.83
CA ARG A 80 6.55 -3.14 8.19
C ARG A 80 5.25 -3.00 8.97
N LEU A 81 4.11 -3.11 8.31
CA LEU A 81 2.83 -3.14 9.01
C LEU A 81 2.67 -4.41 9.83
N TRP A 82 3.44 -5.46 9.49
CA TRP A 82 3.45 -6.66 10.28
C TRP A 82 3.98 -6.36 11.68
N GLY A 83 3.23 -6.74 12.70
CA GLY A 83 3.57 -6.37 14.07
C GLY A 83 2.85 -5.12 14.58
N MET A 84 2.08 -4.47 13.72
CA MET A 84 1.26 -3.31 14.09
C MET A 84 -0.20 -3.64 13.80
N PRO A 85 -0.89 -4.39 14.69
CA PRO A 85 -2.20 -4.97 14.34
C PRO A 85 -3.26 -3.94 13.97
N GLN A 86 -3.30 -2.80 14.64
CA GLN A 86 -4.30 -1.79 14.33
C GLN A 86 -4.05 -1.15 12.97
N ALA A 87 -2.80 -0.81 12.67
CA ALA A 87 -2.43 -0.24 11.39
C ALA A 87 -2.64 -1.26 10.27
N GLN A 88 -2.32 -2.51 10.53
CA GLN A 88 -2.48 -3.59 9.58
C GLN A 88 -3.94 -3.82 9.23
N GLN A 89 -4.80 -3.87 10.24
CA GLN A 89 -6.23 -4.07 10.03
C GLN A 89 -6.85 -2.89 9.29
N ALA A 90 -6.49 -1.68 9.68
CA ALA A 90 -7.00 -0.48 9.02
C ALA A 90 -6.58 -0.45 7.56
N PHE A 91 -5.34 -0.87 7.28
CA PHE A 91 -4.87 -0.90 5.90
C PHE A 91 -5.60 -1.96 5.07
N ALA A 92 -5.89 -3.12 5.65
CA ALA A 92 -6.66 -4.15 4.97
C ALA A 92 -8.06 -3.65 4.63
N ASP A 93 -8.69 -2.92 5.55
CA ASP A 93 -10.00 -2.31 5.29
C ASP A 93 -9.93 -1.28 4.17
N LEU A 94 -8.89 -0.45 4.21
CA LEU A 94 -8.65 0.55 3.17
C LEU A 94 -8.47 -0.11 1.80
N MET A 95 -7.71 -1.17 1.74
CA MET A 95 -7.45 -1.88 0.48
C MET A 95 -8.73 -2.45 -0.10
N ARG A 96 -9.58 -3.04 0.73
CA ARG A 96 -10.85 -3.58 0.26
C ARG A 96 -11.72 -2.47 -0.33
N GLU A 97 -11.76 -1.32 0.32
CA GLU A 97 -12.56 -0.20 -0.17
C GLU A 97 -12.01 0.32 -1.50
N ARG A 98 -10.70 0.47 -1.60
CA ARG A 98 -10.09 0.97 -2.83
C ARG A 98 -10.24 -0.02 -3.99
N GLN A 99 -10.13 -1.30 -3.72
CA GLN A 99 -10.32 -2.33 -4.75
C GLN A 99 -11.77 -2.34 -5.24
N ALA A 100 -12.71 -2.16 -4.34
CA ALA A 100 -14.13 -2.08 -4.71
C ALA A 100 -14.40 -0.90 -5.65
N GLN A 101 -13.65 0.19 -5.50
CA GLN A 101 -13.78 1.36 -6.36
C GLN A 101 -12.89 1.31 -7.60
N GLY A 102 -12.04 0.29 -7.72
CA GLY A 102 -11.14 0.18 -8.85
C GLY A 102 -10.00 1.17 -8.86
N LEU A 103 -9.66 1.76 -7.70
CA LEU A 103 -8.60 2.75 -7.61
C LEU A 103 -7.24 2.07 -7.55
N ARG A 104 -6.23 2.77 -8.04
CA ARG A 104 -4.88 2.22 -8.16
C ARG A 104 -4.09 2.39 -6.87
N THR A 105 -3.40 1.33 -6.46
CA THR A 105 -2.56 1.32 -5.27
C THR A 105 -1.20 0.73 -5.60
N LEU A 106 -0.15 1.41 -5.20
CA LEU A 106 1.23 0.93 -5.33
C LEU A 106 1.78 0.60 -3.96
N LEU A 107 2.39 -0.56 -3.84
CA LEU A 107 2.94 -1.01 -2.56
C LEU A 107 4.38 -1.47 -2.79
N THR A 108 5.25 -1.24 -1.82
CA THR A 108 6.55 -1.87 -1.81
C THR A 108 6.69 -2.75 -0.60
N ALA A 109 7.49 -3.79 -0.72
CA ALA A 109 7.78 -4.68 0.40
C ALA A 109 9.19 -5.21 0.25
N THR A 110 9.89 -5.37 1.37
CA THR A 110 11.21 -5.97 1.38
C THR A 110 11.06 -7.46 1.63
N LEU A 111 11.67 -8.27 0.76
CA LEU A 111 11.68 -9.72 0.91
C LEU A 111 12.87 -10.11 1.74
N TYR A 112 12.60 -10.80 2.83
CA TYR A 112 13.64 -11.41 3.65
C TYR A 112 13.61 -12.92 3.45
N PRO A 113 14.70 -13.61 3.75
CA PRO A 113 14.68 -15.07 3.69
C PRO A 113 13.53 -15.62 4.52
N ALA A 114 12.86 -16.63 4.01
CA ALA A 114 11.71 -17.21 4.70
C ALA A 114 12.12 -17.67 6.09
N SER A 115 11.36 -17.25 7.09
CA SER A 115 11.54 -17.67 8.46
C SER A 115 10.27 -18.34 8.93
N PRO A 116 10.35 -19.54 9.52
CA PRO A 116 9.15 -20.21 10.03
C PRO A 116 8.49 -19.43 11.16
N HIS A 117 9.20 -18.47 11.75
CA HIS A 117 8.67 -17.68 12.85
C HIS A 117 8.10 -16.34 12.39
N ASN A 118 7.97 -16.13 11.08
CA ASN A 118 7.55 -14.85 10.55
C ASN A 118 6.39 -15.01 9.57
N PRO A 119 5.20 -15.39 10.07
CA PRO A 119 4.02 -15.38 9.19
C PRO A 119 3.75 -13.96 8.72
N ARG A 120 3.41 -13.81 7.47
CA ARG A 120 3.20 -12.49 6.87
C ARG A 120 1.76 -12.38 6.36
N PRO A 121 0.79 -12.19 7.25
CA PRO A 121 -0.61 -12.17 6.80
C PRO A 121 -0.90 -11.01 5.83
N VAL A 122 -0.24 -9.86 6.02
CA VAL A 122 -0.40 -8.76 5.08
C VAL A 122 0.21 -9.14 3.74
N CYS A 123 1.38 -9.77 3.75
CA CYS A 123 2.02 -10.20 2.50
C CYS A 123 1.22 -11.27 1.80
N GLU A 124 0.55 -12.15 2.53
CA GLU A 124 -0.32 -13.15 1.92
C GLU A 124 -1.53 -12.50 1.26
N LEU A 125 -2.14 -11.54 1.93
CA LEU A 125 -3.24 -10.79 1.34
C LEU A 125 -2.78 -10.05 0.08
N LEU A 126 -1.59 -9.49 0.12
CA LEU A 126 -1.02 -8.77 -1.01
C LEU A 126 -0.52 -9.72 -2.09
N ALA A 127 -0.13 -10.94 -1.73
CA ALA A 127 0.33 -11.93 -2.71
C ALA A 127 -0.78 -12.40 -3.62
N GLN A 128 -2.03 -12.20 -3.22
CA GLN A 128 -3.17 -12.49 -4.08
C GLN A 128 -3.34 -11.42 -5.16
N GLN A 129 -2.60 -10.34 -5.07
CA GLN A 129 -2.58 -9.28 -6.07
C GLN A 129 -1.41 -9.51 -7.02
N THR A 130 -1.39 -8.75 -8.10
CA THR A 130 -0.29 -8.82 -9.03
C THR A 130 0.97 -8.27 -8.37
N ALA A 131 2.04 -9.05 -8.40
CA ALA A 131 3.29 -8.66 -7.79
C ALA A 131 4.40 -8.64 -8.82
N VAL A 132 5.25 -7.63 -8.75
CA VAL A 132 6.48 -7.54 -9.55
C VAL A 132 7.65 -7.69 -8.57
N ARG A 133 8.47 -8.71 -8.81
CA ARG A 133 9.62 -8.97 -7.97
C ARG A 133 10.85 -8.33 -8.57
N LEU A 134 11.55 -7.55 -7.76
CA LEU A 134 12.81 -6.93 -8.15
C LEU A 134 13.96 -7.76 -7.59
N HIS A 135 14.98 -7.92 -8.40
CA HIS A 135 16.16 -8.68 -8.00
C HIS A 135 17.37 -7.77 -7.94
#